data_b7b1ecb28be138db397d8ca34f92bf2f
#
_entry.id   b7b1ecb28be138db397d8ca34f92bf2f
#
_cell.length_a   1.000
_cell.length_b   1.000
_cell.length_c   1.000
_cell.angle_alpha   90.00
_cell.angle_beta   90.00
_cell.angle_gamma   90.00
#
_symmetry.space_group_name_H-M   'P 1'
#
loop_
_entity.id
_entity.type
_entity.pdbx_description
1 polymer ?
#
loop_
_entity_poly.entity_id
_entity_poly.type
_entity_poly.pdbx_seq_one_letter_code
_entity_poly.pdbx_strand_id
1 'polypeptide(L)'
;MAVKNTTQVLIDGKIITLGGYESPEYLQKVAAYLNQKISELSQSAGYNRLSVDTKHTLLALNIADDYFKAKSQVDTLEEDMEAKDRETYDIKHDLIAAEIQAGDLKKELEEKRI
;
A
#
# COMPACT_ATOMS: atom_id res chain seq x y z
N MET A 1 17.06 -21.39 2.58
CA MET A 1 16.35 -21.83 3.80
C MET A 1 16.16 -20.63 4.72
N ALA A 2 14.91 -20.36 5.14
CA ALA A 2 14.64 -19.28 6.06
C ALA A 2 15.22 -19.59 7.44
N VAL A 3 15.87 -18.61 8.06
CA VAL A 3 16.46 -18.75 9.39
C VAL A 3 15.57 -18.01 10.39
N LYS A 4 15.23 -18.70 11.47
CA LYS A 4 14.46 -18.07 12.54
C LYS A 4 15.34 -17.07 13.29
N ASN A 5 14.87 -15.83 13.37
CA ASN A 5 15.55 -14.76 14.09
C ASN A 5 14.89 -14.50 15.43
N THR A 6 15.68 -14.04 16.39
CA THR A 6 15.18 -13.56 17.67
C THR A 6 15.62 -12.10 17.82
N THR A 7 14.66 -11.23 18.08
CA THR A 7 14.93 -9.79 18.17
C THR A 7 14.25 -9.23 19.40
N GLN A 8 14.97 -8.42 20.17
CA GLN A 8 14.40 -7.68 21.28
C GLN A 8 13.87 -6.35 20.77
N VAL A 9 12.64 -6.01 21.13
CA VAL A 9 11.98 -4.77 20.77
C VAL A 9 11.40 -4.11 22.02
N LEU A 10 11.32 -2.79 22.01
CA LEU A 10 10.69 -2.02 23.07
C LEU A 10 9.27 -1.68 22.64
N ILE A 11 8.28 -2.17 23.38
CA ILE A 11 6.86 -1.90 23.13
C ILE A 11 6.22 -1.49 24.43
N ASP A 12 5.63 -0.31 24.43
CA ASP A 12 4.95 0.27 25.61
C ASP A 12 5.83 0.26 26.87
N GLY A 13 7.10 0.61 26.70
CA GLY A 13 8.07 0.65 27.80
C GLY A 13 8.59 -0.72 28.26
N LYS A 14 8.19 -1.79 27.59
CA LYS A 14 8.60 -3.15 27.94
C LYS A 14 9.47 -3.75 26.86
N ILE A 15 10.54 -4.44 27.29
CA ILE A 15 11.39 -5.18 26.36
C ILE A 15 10.76 -6.54 26.10
N ILE A 16 10.45 -6.81 24.85
CA ILE A 16 9.82 -8.06 24.40
C ILE A 16 10.76 -8.75 23.43
N THR A 17 10.94 -10.04 23.60
CA THR A 17 11.72 -10.85 22.68
C THR A 17 10.78 -11.48 21.67
N LEU A 18 10.96 -11.12 20.39
CA LEU A 18 10.17 -11.66 19.28
C LEU A 18 11.00 -12.66 18.50
N GLY A 19 10.39 -13.79 18.18
CA GLY A 19 11.00 -14.80 17.33
C GLY A 19 10.20 -14.98 16.05
N GLY A 20 10.89 -15.21 14.95
CA GLY A 20 10.24 -15.43 13.66
C GLY A 20 11.23 -15.46 12.53
N TYR A 21 10.69 -15.51 11.31
CA TYR A 21 11.49 -15.55 10.08
C TYR A 21 11.70 -14.17 9.45
N GLU A 22 11.07 -13.15 10.04
CA GLU A 22 11.20 -11.77 9.58
C GLU A 22 12.54 -11.16 10.01
N SER A 23 13.01 -10.16 9.28
CA SER A 23 14.28 -9.51 9.63
C SER A 23 14.16 -8.68 10.91
N PRO A 24 15.26 -8.49 11.65
CA PRO A 24 15.28 -7.61 12.81
C PRO A 24 14.81 -6.18 12.48
N GLU A 25 15.18 -5.65 11.33
CA GLU A 25 14.78 -4.32 10.87
C GLU A 25 13.27 -4.22 10.71
N TYR A 26 12.66 -5.25 10.18
CA TYR A 26 11.21 -5.32 10.02
C TYR A 26 10.51 -5.36 11.39
N LEU A 27 11.01 -6.19 12.32
CA LEU A 27 10.43 -6.28 13.66
C LEU A 27 10.55 -4.97 14.43
N GLN A 28 11.66 -4.24 14.27
CA GLN A 28 11.80 -2.90 14.85
C GLN A 28 10.80 -1.90 14.24
N LYS A 29 10.55 -2.00 12.96
CA LYS A 29 9.56 -1.16 12.26
C LYS A 29 8.14 -1.43 12.81
N VAL A 30 7.79 -2.68 13.01
CA VAL A 30 6.49 -3.06 13.60
C VAL A 30 6.37 -2.51 15.02
N ALA A 31 7.41 -2.64 15.83
CA ALA A 31 7.42 -2.11 17.19
C ALA A 31 7.27 -0.59 17.21
N ALA A 32 7.95 0.11 16.31
CA ALA A 32 7.82 1.57 16.19
C ALA A 32 6.40 2.01 15.83
N TYR A 33 5.76 1.28 14.93
CA TYR A 33 4.36 1.53 14.56
C TYR A 33 3.44 1.37 15.77
N LEU A 34 3.59 0.27 16.53
CA LEU A 34 2.79 0.03 17.72
C LEU A 34 2.98 1.13 18.77
N ASN A 35 4.21 1.53 19.01
CA ASN A 35 4.53 2.59 19.98
C ASN A 35 3.91 3.92 19.57
N GLN A 36 3.91 4.23 18.28
CA GLN A 36 3.27 5.44 17.75
C GLN A 36 1.76 5.40 17.98
N LYS A 37 1.11 4.27 17.72
CA LYS A 37 -0.32 4.10 17.94
C LYS A 37 -0.69 4.23 19.41
N ILE A 38 0.09 3.63 20.29
CA ILE A 38 -0.11 3.72 21.73
C ILE A 38 0.02 5.18 22.18
N SER A 39 1.04 5.89 21.68
CA SER A 39 1.25 7.31 21.99
C SER A 39 0.05 8.16 21.54
N GLU A 40 -0.46 7.95 20.34
CA GLU A 40 -1.62 8.67 19.82
C GLU A 40 -2.87 8.43 20.68
N LEU A 41 -3.12 7.17 21.03
CA LEU A 41 -4.26 6.80 21.86
C LEU A 41 -4.15 7.38 23.26
N SER A 42 -2.95 7.44 23.82
CA SER A 42 -2.72 7.96 25.17
C SER A 42 -3.04 9.45 25.30
N GLN A 43 -3.08 10.17 24.20
CA GLN A 43 -3.44 11.59 24.16
C GLN A 43 -4.97 11.82 24.22
N SER A 44 -5.75 10.75 24.04
CA SER A 44 -7.21 10.84 24.07
C SER A 44 -7.69 11.07 25.51
N ALA A 45 -8.74 11.91 25.67
CA ALA A 45 -9.31 12.17 26.95
C ALA A 45 -9.88 10.89 27.59
N GLY A 46 -9.52 10.64 28.84
CA GLY A 46 -9.99 9.46 29.57
C GLY A 46 -9.24 8.17 29.32
N TYR A 47 -8.26 8.16 28.41
CA TYR A 47 -7.49 6.94 28.11
C TYR A 47 -6.84 6.35 29.37
N ASN A 48 -6.23 7.19 30.21
CA ASN A 48 -5.51 6.74 31.40
C ASN A 48 -6.45 6.12 32.46
N ARG A 49 -7.75 6.36 32.38
CA ARG A 49 -8.76 5.78 33.26
C ARG A 49 -9.25 4.42 32.82
N LEU A 50 -8.90 4.00 31.61
CA LEU A 50 -9.33 2.73 31.08
C LEU A 50 -8.53 1.58 31.67
N SER A 51 -9.16 0.41 31.75
CA SER A 51 -8.45 -0.82 32.11
C SER A 51 -7.42 -1.19 31.05
N VAL A 52 -6.43 -1.99 31.43
CA VAL A 52 -5.42 -2.49 30.51
C VAL A 52 -6.08 -3.25 29.36
N ASP A 53 -7.07 -4.09 29.65
CA ASP A 53 -7.80 -4.84 28.63
C ASP A 53 -8.51 -3.93 27.63
N THR A 54 -9.16 -2.88 28.12
CA THR A 54 -9.83 -1.90 27.24
C THR A 54 -8.82 -1.14 26.39
N LYS A 55 -7.67 -0.76 26.95
CA LYS A 55 -6.59 -0.11 26.20
C LYS A 55 -6.09 -1.01 25.08
N HIS A 56 -5.88 -2.30 25.35
CA HIS A 56 -5.46 -3.27 24.32
C HIS A 56 -6.52 -3.45 23.24
N THR A 57 -7.80 -3.48 23.62
CA THR A 57 -8.90 -3.57 22.65
C THR A 57 -8.94 -2.36 21.74
N LEU A 58 -8.77 -1.14 22.30
CA LEU A 58 -8.72 0.07 21.50
C LEU A 58 -7.55 0.07 20.53
N LEU A 59 -6.39 -0.38 20.98
CA LEU A 59 -5.21 -0.50 20.13
C LEU A 59 -5.47 -1.47 18.96
N ALA A 60 -6.04 -2.64 19.27
CA ALA A 60 -6.39 -3.63 18.25
C ALA A 60 -7.38 -3.08 17.23
N LEU A 61 -8.41 -2.36 17.70
CA LEU A 61 -9.40 -1.73 16.81
C LEU A 61 -8.76 -0.69 15.90
N ASN A 62 -7.85 0.13 16.44
CA ASN A 62 -7.14 1.13 15.64
C ASN A 62 -6.26 0.49 14.57
N ILE A 63 -5.55 -0.57 14.91
CA ILE A 63 -4.70 -1.29 13.97
C ILE A 63 -5.56 -1.93 12.86
N ALA A 64 -6.67 -2.56 13.23
CA ALA A 64 -7.60 -3.15 12.27
C ALA A 64 -8.18 -2.08 11.34
N ASP A 65 -8.55 -0.92 11.89
CA ASP A 65 -9.06 0.20 11.10
C ASP A 65 -8.02 0.69 10.09
N ASP A 66 -6.77 0.85 10.52
CA ASP A 66 -5.67 1.23 9.63
C ASP A 66 -5.47 0.21 8.51
N TYR A 67 -5.55 -1.08 8.86
CA TYR A 67 -5.42 -2.15 7.87
C TYR A 67 -6.51 -2.07 6.80
N PHE A 68 -7.77 -1.94 7.20
CA PHE A 68 -8.87 -1.90 6.24
C PHE A 68 -8.87 -0.62 5.40
N LYS A 69 -8.45 0.50 5.97
CA LYS A 69 -8.28 1.75 5.22
C LYS A 69 -7.17 1.62 4.19
N ALA A 70 -6.04 1.04 4.58
CA ALA A 70 -4.93 0.80 3.66
C ALA A 70 -5.33 -0.16 2.54
N LYS A 71 -6.05 -1.23 2.88
CA LYS A 71 -6.56 -2.18 1.90
C LYS A 71 -7.51 -1.52 0.90
N SER A 72 -8.41 -0.66 1.39
CA SER A 72 -9.32 0.10 0.53
C SER A 72 -8.55 1.02 -0.42
N GLN A 73 -7.49 1.67 0.05
CA GLN A 73 -6.63 2.50 -0.79
C GLN A 73 -5.92 1.68 -1.86
N VAL A 74 -5.43 0.49 -1.51
CA VAL A 74 -4.79 -0.42 -2.47
C VAL A 74 -5.79 -0.82 -3.55
N ASP A 75 -7.01 -1.21 -3.17
CA ASP A 75 -8.06 -1.59 -4.11
C ASP A 75 -8.37 -0.44 -5.08
N THR A 76 -8.48 0.79 -4.56
CA THR A 76 -8.72 1.98 -5.39
C THR A 76 -7.56 2.24 -6.36
N LEU A 77 -6.32 2.11 -5.88
CA LEU A 77 -5.13 2.28 -6.71
C LEU A 77 -5.05 1.22 -7.81
N GLU A 78 -5.41 -0.02 -7.50
CA GLU A 78 -5.46 -1.11 -8.49
C GLU A 78 -6.49 -0.82 -9.56
N GLU A 79 -7.68 -0.36 -9.19
CA GLU A 79 -8.73 0.06 -10.14
C GLU A 79 -8.25 1.20 -11.03
N ASP A 80 -7.59 2.21 -10.44
CA ASP A 80 -7.02 3.34 -11.18
C ASP A 80 -5.94 2.90 -12.15
N MET A 81 -5.08 1.96 -11.74
CA MET A 81 -4.06 1.39 -12.62
C MET A 81 -4.67 0.65 -13.79
N GLU A 82 -5.69 -0.16 -13.56
CA GLU A 82 -6.41 -0.87 -14.62
C GLU A 82 -7.05 0.11 -15.60
N ALA A 83 -7.67 1.18 -15.09
CA ALA A 83 -8.26 2.22 -15.92
C ALA A 83 -7.21 2.91 -16.79
N LYS A 84 -6.04 3.23 -16.22
CA LYS A 84 -4.93 3.84 -16.95
C LYS A 84 -4.35 2.89 -17.99
N ASP A 85 -4.24 1.62 -17.69
CA ASP A 85 -3.74 0.62 -18.63
C ASP A 85 -4.68 0.48 -19.83
N ARG A 86 -6.00 0.50 -19.59
CA ARG A 86 -7.00 0.50 -20.68
C ARG A 86 -6.89 1.77 -21.52
N GLU A 87 -6.75 2.92 -20.90
CA GLU A 87 -6.58 4.19 -21.60
C GLU A 87 -5.32 4.19 -22.46
N THR A 88 -4.21 3.70 -21.90
CA THR A 88 -2.94 3.58 -22.63
C THR A 88 -3.08 2.64 -23.83
N TYR A 89 -3.77 1.50 -23.66
CA TYR A 89 -4.04 0.57 -24.73
C TYR A 89 -4.84 1.23 -25.85
N ASP A 90 -5.90 1.95 -25.50
CA ASP A 90 -6.77 2.62 -26.47
C ASP A 90 -6.02 3.70 -27.25
N ILE A 91 -5.18 4.48 -26.57
CA ILE A 91 -4.35 5.50 -27.21
C ILE A 91 -3.37 4.86 -28.19
N LYS A 92 -2.71 3.79 -27.81
CA LYS A 92 -1.78 3.07 -28.68
C LYS A 92 -2.49 2.50 -29.92
N HIS A 93 -3.67 1.95 -29.71
CA HIS A 93 -4.49 1.40 -30.79
C HIS A 93 -4.89 2.50 -31.79
N ASP A 94 -5.34 3.65 -31.27
CA ASP A 94 -5.73 4.80 -32.09
C ASP A 94 -4.54 5.37 -32.85
N LEU A 95 -3.37 5.41 -32.23
CA LEU A 95 -2.15 5.88 -32.88
C LEU A 95 -1.77 4.97 -34.05
N ILE A 96 -1.82 3.66 -33.87
CA ILE A 96 -1.53 2.70 -34.93
C ILE A 96 -2.52 2.86 -36.08
N ALA A 97 -3.81 2.99 -35.78
CA ALA A 97 -4.85 3.22 -36.78
C ALA A 97 -4.60 4.50 -37.59
N ALA A 98 -4.22 5.59 -36.89
CA ALA A 98 -3.91 6.85 -37.54
C ALA A 98 -2.68 6.76 -38.44
N GLU A 99 -1.65 6.04 -38.02
CA GLU A 99 -0.43 5.80 -38.81
C GLU A 99 -0.73 5.01 -40.10
N ILE A 100 -1.58 3.99 -40.00
CA ILE A 100 -2.00 3.19 -41.15
C ILE A 100 -2.78 4.08 -42.14
N GLN A 101 -3.71 4.88 -41.63
CA GLN A 101 -4.50 5.79 -42.48
C GLN A 101 -3.61 6.81 -43.17
N ALA A 102 -2.65 7.39 -42.46
CA ALA A 102 -1.69 8.31 -43.03
C ALA A 102 -0.85 7.67 -44.15
N GLY A 103 -0.43 6.42 -43.93
CA GLY A 103 0.31 5.65 -44.94
C GLY A 103 -0.53 5.39 -46.19
N ASP A 104 -1.80 5.04 -46.04
CA ASP A 104 -2.72 4.79 -47.15
C ASP A 104 -2.97 6.07 -47.94
N LEU A 105 -3.19 7.19 -47.28
CA LEU A 105 -3.38 8.48 -47.91
C LEU A 105 -2.14 8.92 -48.73
N LYS A 106 -0.97 8.65 -48.19
CA LYS A 106 0.29 8.92 -48.86
C LYS A 106 0.42 8.13 -50.16
N LYS A 107 0.08 6.83 -50.12
CA LYS A 107 0.07 5.99 -51.29
C LYS A 107 -0.89 6.48 -52.36
N GLU A 108 -2.12 6.86 -52.01
CA GLU A 108 -3.08 7.38 -52.92
C GLU A 108 -2.59 8.69 -53.59
N LEU A 109 -1.93 9.53 -52.82
CA LEU A 109 -1.36 10.78 -53.32
C LEU A 109 -0.25 10.50 -54.36
N GLU A 110 0.62 9.51 -54.09
CA GLU A 110 1.67 9.13 -55.02
C GLU A 110 1.12 8.53 -56.30
N GLU A 111 0.06 7.72 -56.23
CA GLU A 111 -0.59 7.14 -57.37
C GLU A 111 -1.24 8.24 -58.28
N LYS A 112 -1.80 9.26 -57.67
CA LYS A 112 -2.43 10.37 -58.42
C LYS A 112 -1.45 11.31 -59.07
N ARG A 113 -0.16 11.25 -58.70
CA ARG A 113 0.89 12.06 -59.31
C ARG A 113 1.34 11.55 -60.68
N ILE A 114 1.04 10.30 -60.98
CA ILE A 114 1.38 9.66 -62.24
C ILE A 114 0.27 10.00 -63.26
#